data_46fdd005d89d9e2c44b1d6dbefde3e55
#
_entry.id   46fdd005d89d9e2c44b1d6dbefde3e55
#
_cell.length_a   1.000
_cell.length_b   1.000
_cell.length_c   1.000
_cell.angle_alpha   90.00
_cell.angle_beta   90.00
_cell.angle_gamma   90.00
#
_symmetry.space_group_name_H-M   'P 1'
#
loop_
_entity.id
_entity.type
_entity.pdbx_description
1 polymer ?
#
loop_
_entity_poly.entity_id
_entity_poly.type
_entity_poly.pdbx_seq_one_letter_code
_entity_poly.pdbx_strand_id
1 'polypeptide(L)'
;LRIHNNRLHILPLLPPELKLLIVSGNRLDSIPPFPDKLEGLALANNFIEQLPELPFSMNRAVLMNNNLTTLPESVLRLAQNAFVNVAGNPLSGHTMRTLQQITTGPDY
;
A
#
# COMPACT_ATOMS: atom_id res chain seq x y z
N LEU A 1 10.56 -0.60 10.68
CA LEU A 1 9.77 -1.51 11.50
C LEU A 1 9.40 -2.74 10.70
N ARG A 2 9.75 -3.91 11.21
CA ARG A 2 9.50 -5.17 10.52
C ARG A 2 8.73 -6.11 11.43
N ILE A 3 7.46 -6.34 11.12
CA ILE A 3 6.59 -7.25 11.86
C ILE A 3 5.87 -8.11 10.83
N HIS A 4 6.59 -9.05 10.20
CA HIS A 4 6.01 -9.88 9.15
C HIS A 4 5.77 -11.31 9.64
N ASN A 5 4.89 -12.02 8.97
CA ASN A 5 4.55 -13.41 9.23
C ASN A 5 4.03 -13.66 10.65
N ASN A 6 3.23 -12.73 11.17
CA ASN A 6 2.54 -12.84 12.45
C ASN A 6 1.03 -12.92 12.22
N ARG A 7 0.25 -12.72 13.28
CA ARG A 7 -1.21 -12.76 13.20
C ARG A 7 -1.84 -11.47 13.67
N LEU A 8 -1.17 -10.34 13.39
CA LEU A 8 -1.66 -9.05 13.81
C LEU A 8 -2.90 -8.66 13.01
N HIS A 9 -3.90 -8.13 13.69
CA HIS A 9 -5.11 -7.58 13.08
C HIS A 9 -5.05 -6.07 12.97
N ILE A 10 -4.37 -5.41 13.91
CA ILE A 10 -4.31 -3.95 14.02
C ILE A 10 -2.88 -3.57 14.35
N LEU A 11 -2.42 -2.47 13.76
CA LEU A 11 -1.14 -1.86 14.12
C LEU A 11 -1.37 -0.73 15.12
N PRO A 12 -0.43 -0.50 16.06
CA PRO A 12 -0.46 0.72 16.86
C PRO A 12 -0.16 1.93 16.00
N LEU A 13 -0.32 3.13 16.55
CA LEU A 13 0.09 4.34 15.86
C LEU A 13 1.57 4.23 15.51
N LEU A 14 1.91 4.66 14.29
CA LEU A 14 3.27 4.55 13.77
C LEU A 14 4.12 5.72 14.25
N PRO A 15 5.42 5.48 14.55
CA PRO A 15 6.31 6.57 14.94
C PRO A 15 6.42 7.63 13.84
N PRO A 16 6.45 8.92 14.19
CA PRO A 16 6.46 9.99 13.17
C PRO A 16 7.72 10.03 12.31
N GLU A 17 8.82 9.46 12.78
CA GLU A 17 10.08 9.44 12.01
C GLU A 17 10.28 8.13 11.24
N LEU A 18 9.29 7.26 11.22
CA LEU A 18 9.40 5.95 10.55
C LEU A 18 9.58 6.12 9.04
N LYS A 19 10.58 5.46 8.48
CA LYS A 19 10.87 5.51 7.05
C LYS A 19 10.53 4.21 6.31
N LEU A 20 10.50 3.09 7.01
CA LEU A 20 10.24 1.79 6.40
C LEU A 20 9.28 0.99 7.29
N LEU A 21 8.22 0.48 6.69
CA LEU A 21 7.25 -0.35 7.38
C LEU A 21 7.05 -1.65 6.59
N ILE A 22 7.41 -2.78 7.21
CA ILE A 22 7.24 -4.10 6.60
C ILE A 22 6.37 -4.93 7.54
N VAL A 23 5.12 -5.16 7.14
CA VAL A 23 4.14 -5.91 7.94
C VAL A 23 3.44 -6.97 7.09
N SER A 24 4.11 -7.47 6.08
CA SER A 24 3.56 -8.50 5.21
C SER A 24 3.26 -9.80 5.97
N GLY A 25 2.28 -10.56 5.50
CA GLY A 25 1.99 -11.86 6.08
C GLY A 25 1.30 -11.79 7.44
N ASN A 26 0.50 -10.77 7.69
CA ASN A 26 -0.32 -10.65 8.89
C ASN A 26 -1.80 -10.81 8.54
N ARG A 27 -2.68 -10.36 9.44
CA ARG A 27 -4.13 -10.41 9.25
C ARG A 27 -4.74 -9.02 9.39
N LEU A 28 -4.00 -8.01 8.93
CA LEU A 28 -4.44 -6.63 9.04
C LEU A 28 -5.65 -6.39 8.14
N ASP A 29 -6.68 -5.77 8.68
CA ASP A 29 -7.84 -5.34 7.89
C ASP A 29 -7.91 -3.82 7.77
N SER A 30 -7.13 -3.10 8.56
CA SER A 30 -7.04 -1.64 8.49
C SER A 30 -5.63 -1.20 8.89
N ILE A 31 -5.29 0.03 8.50
CA ILE A 31 -3.97 0.61 8.74
C ILE A 31 -4.16 2.00 9.34
N PRO A 32 -3.40 2.36 10.39
CA PRO A 32 -3.43 3.74 10.90
C PRO A 32 -2.81 4.70 9.87
N PRO A 33 -3.03 6.02 10.03
CA PRO A 33 -2.41 6.98 9.12
C PRO A 33 -0.91 6.80 9.04
N PHE A 34 -0.35 6.98 7.83
CA PHE A 34 1.08 6.83 7.61
C PHE A 34 1.83 8.08 8.07
N PRO A 35 3.03 7.93 8.67
CA PRO A 35 3.85 9.09 9.00
C PRO A 35 4.40 9.78 7.74
N ASP A 36 4.65 11.09 7.85
CA ASP A 36 4.98 11.92 6.69
C ASP A 36 6.32 11.59 6.05
N LYS A 37 7.19 10.89 6.75
CA LYS A 37 8.53 10.57 6.26
C LYS A 37 8.67 9.13 5.75
N LEU A 38 7.56 8.40 5.68
CA LEU A 38 7.61 7.01 5.26
C LEU A 38 8.01 6.92 3.79
N GLU A 39 9.04 6.14 3.49
CA GLU A 39 9.59 5.99 2.14
C GLU A 39 9.30 4.62 1.53
N GLY A 40 9.20 3.59 2.35
CA GLY A 40 8.95 2.24 1.89
C GLY A 40 7.86 1.56 2.69
N LEU A 41 7.01 0.80 1.99
CA LEU A 41 5.85 0.14 2.58
C LEU A 41 5.70 -1.25 1.97
N ALA A 42 5.58 -2.27 2.83
CA ALA A 42 5.28 -3.63 2.40
C ALA A 42 4.12 -4.15 3.23
N LEU A 43 2.97 -4.31 2.60
CA LEU A 43 1.72 -4.78 3.22
C LEU A 43 1.19 -6.05 2.57
N ALA A 44 2.02 -6.77 1.82
CA ALA A 44 1.57 -7.93 1.06
C ALA A 44 0.96 -9.00 1.97
N ASN A 45 -0.04 -9.71 1.45
CA ASN A 45 -0.64 -10.85 2.15
C ASN A 45 -1.27 -10.47 3.49
N ASN A 46 -2.15 -9.49 3.45
CA ASN A 46 -3.02 -9.11 4.55
C ASN A 46 -4.47 -9.10 4.03
N PHE A 47 -5.38 -8.49 4.77
CA PHE A 47 -6.80 -8.40 4.40
C PHE A 47 -7.28 -6.96 4.31
N ILE A 48 -6.39 -6.07 3.91
CA ILE A 48 -6.67 -4.63 3.90
C ILE A 48 -7.67 -4.29 2.80
N GLU A 49 -8.74 -3.62 3.17
CA GLU A 49 -9.80 -3.22 2.24
C GLU A 49 -9.64 -1.78 1.76
N GLN A 50 -9.07 -0.92 2.60
CA GLN A 50 -8.86 0.48 2.28
C GLN A 50 -7.52 0.95 2.82
N LEU A 51 -6.87 1.84 2.07
CA LEU A 51 -5.59 2.44 2.47
C LEU A 51 -5.79 3.91 2.82
N PRO A 52 -5.10 4.40 3.87
CA PRO A 52 -4.96 5.84 4.06
C PRO A 52 -4.15 6.46 2.92
N GLU A 53 -4.21 7.79 2.79
CA GLU A 53 -3.38 8.48 1.82
C GLU A 53 -1.89 8.24 2.12
N LEU A 54 -1.10 8.08 1.06
CA LEU A 54 0.33 7.87 1.19
C LEU A 54 1.08 9.20 1.17
N PRO A 55 2.18 9.34 1.94
CA PRO A 55 2.96 10.57 1.94
C PRO A 55 3.77 10.73 0.65
N PHE A 56 4.13 11.96 0.33
CA PHE A 56 4.92 12.27 -0.87
C PHE A 56 6.31 11.65 -0.84
N SER A 57 6.82 11.36 0.35
CA SER A 57 8.14 10.74 0.51
C SER A 57 8.19 9.29 0.05
N MET A 58 7.03 8.64 -0.11
CA MET A 58 6.95 7.23 -0.48
C MET A 58 7.54 6.99 -1.86
N ASN A 59 8.45 6.02 -1.97
CA ASN A 59 9.02 5.65 -3.27
C ASN A 59 8.83 4.16 -3.60
N ARG A 60 8.31 3.38 -2.66
CA ARG A 60 8.07 1.95 -2.90
C ARG A 60 6.88 1.50 -2.06
N ALA A 61 5.86 0.98 -2.72
CA ALA A 61 4.66 0.46 -2.06
C ALA A 61 4.33 -0.93 -2.61
N VAL A 62 4.47 -1.95 -1.77
CA VAL A 62 4.14 -3.33 -2.12
C VAL A 62 2.83 -3.67 -1.42
N LEU A 63 1.74 -3.76 -2.20
CA LEU A 63 0.39 -3.89 -1.70
C LEU A 63 -0.31 -5.16 -2.19
N MET A 64 0.43 -6.11 -2.74
CA MET A 64 -0.16 -7.29 -3.39
C MET A 64 -0.91 -8.18 -2.40
N ASN A 65 -1.90 -8.89 -2.91
CA ASN A 65 -2.66 -9.90 -2.17
C ASN A 65 -3.34 -9.34 -0.91
N ASN A 66 -4.12 -8.30 -1.12
CA ASN A 66 -5.03 -7.76 -0.11
C ASN A 66 -6.46 -7.78 -0.67
N ASN A 67 -7.36 -7.03 -0.05
CA ASN A 67 -8.74 -6.93 -0.47
C ASN A 67 -9.10 -5.54 -0.97
N LEU A 68 -8.13 -4.85 -1.57
CA LEU A 68 -8.33 -3.49 -2.09
C LEU A 68 -9.22 -3.52 -3.33
N THR A 69 -10.27 -2.72 -3.32
CA THR A 69 -11.13 -2.54 -4.50
C THR A 69 -10.89 -1.19 -5.16
N THR A 70 -10.41 -0.21 -4.39
CA THR A 70 -10.05 1.11 -4.88
C THR A 70 -8.70 1.50 -4.27
N LEU A 71 -8.09 2.54 -4.85
CA LEU A 71 -6.82 3.07 -4.36
C LEU A 71 -6.98 4.55 -4.08
N PRO A 72 -6.35 5.08 -3.01
CA PRO A 72 -6.38 6.52 -2.79
C PRO A 72 -5.63 7.25 -3.91
N GLU A 73 -5.96 8.50 -4.12
CA GLU A 73 -5.36 9.29 -5.18
C GLU A 73 -3.84 9.38 -5.03
N SER A 74 -3.33 9.38 -3.81
CA SER A 74 -1.89 9.40 -3.57
C SER A 74 -1.18 8.20 -4.17
N VAL A 75 -1.78 7.01 -4.13
CA VAL A 75 -1.21 5.83 -4.77
C VAL A 75 -1.15 6.03 -6.28
N LEU A 76 -2.21 6.57 -6.86
CA LEU A 76 -2.25 6.81 -8.31
C LEU A 76 -1.19 7.81 -8.74
N ARG A 77 -0.93 8.84 -7.94
CA ARG A 77 0.15 9.80 -8.22
C ARG A 77 1.53 9.15 -8.10
N LEU A 78 1.73 8.33 -7.07
CA LEU A 78 3.01 7.64 -6.87
C LEU A 78 3.33 6.70 -8.02
N ALA A 79 2.33 6.07 -8.61
CA ALA A 79 2.52 5.11 -9.69
C ALA A 79 3.22 5.71 -10.91
N GLN A 80 3.27 7.03 -11.02
CA GLN A 80 3.96 7.71 -12.11
C GLN A 80 5.48 7.68 -11.96
N ASN A 81 5.98 7.70 -10.71
CA ASN A 81 7.41 7.90 -10.45
C ASN A 81 7.99 6.93 -9.42
N ALA A 82 7.18 6.08 -8.82
CA ALA A 82 7.62 5.18 -7.76
C ALA A 82 7.25 3.75 -8.12
N PHE A 83 7.87 2.79 -7.42
CA PHE A 83 7.48 1.39 -7.56
C PHE A 83 6.20 1.13 -6.76
N VAL A 84 5.14 0.68 -7.43
CA VAL A 84 3.88 0.30 -6.80
C VAL A 84 3.43 -1.03 -7.35
N ASN A 85 3.20 -2.01 -6.46
CA ASN A 85 2.71 -3.33 -6.85
C ASN A 85 1.37 -3.59 -6.17
N VAL A 86 0.31 -3.71 -6.96
CA VAL A 86 -1.05 -3.93 -6.47
C VAL A 86 -1.65 -5.25 -6.96
N ALA A 87 -0.82 -6.17 -7.40
CA ALA A 87 -1.28 -7.46 -7.91
C ALA A 87 -2.06 -8.24 -6.87
N GLY A 88 -3.02 -9.07 -7.32
CA GLY A 88 -3.78 -9.91 -6.39
C GLY A 88 -4.79 -9.17 -5.53
N ASN A 89 -5.20 -7.97 -5.94
CA ASN A 89 -6.29 -7.24 -5.30
C ASN A 89 -7.51 -7.22 -6.22
N PRO A 90 -8.73 -7.24 -5.66
CA PRO A 90 -9.95 -7.19 -6.47
C PRO A 90 -10.30 -5.75 -6.88
N LEU A 91 -9.39 -5.08 -7.56
CA LEU A 91 -9.57 -3.69 -7.95
C LEU A 91 -10.75 -3.53 -8.93
N SER A 92 -11.52 -2.47 -8.75
CA SER A 92 -12.63 -2.17 -9.63
C SER A 92 -12.13 -1.88 -11.04
N GLY A 93 -12.99 -2.09 -12.06
CA GLY A 93 -12.61 -1.80 -13.43
C GLY A 93 -12.21 -0.35 -13.65
N HIS A 94 -12.88 0.58 -12.93
CA HIS A 94 -12.52 2.00 -12.99
C HIS A 94 -11.11 2.24 -12.47
N THR A 95 -10.77 1.65 -11.33
CA THR A 95 -9.44 1.80 -10.72
C THR A 95 -8.36 1.22 -11.62
N MET A 96 -8.61 0.04 -12.20
CA MET A 96 -7.66 -0.59 -13.11
C MET A 96 -7.41 0.27 -14.34
N ARG A 97 -8.47 0.85 -14.91
CA ARG A 97 -8.32 1.72 -16.07
C ARG A 97 -7.54 2.99 -15.74
N THR A 98 -7.77 3.56 -14.56
CA THR A 98 -7.04 4.74 -14.12
C THR A 98 -5.55 4.45 -13.97
N LEU A 99 -5.20 3.31 -13.38
CA LEU A 99 -3.80 2.90 -13.28
C LEU A 99 -3.16 2.74 -14.65
N GLN A 100 -3.85 2.10 -15.59
CA GLN A 100 -3.34 1.88 -16.93
C GLN A 100 -3.12 3.18 -17.71
N GLN A 101 -3.92 4.22 -17.43
CA GLN A 101 -3.75 5.52 -18.06
C GLN A 101 -2.54 6.28 -17.51
N ILE A 102 -2.23 6.08 -16.23
CA ILE A 102 -1.11 6.74 -15.56
C ILE A 102 0.20 6.03 -15.87
N THR A 103 0.18 4.71 -15.92
CA THR A 103 1.38 3.91 -16.11
C THR A 103 1.36 3.28 -17.51
N THR A 104 2.50 3.20 -18.15
CA THR A 104 2.63 2.53 -19.45
C THR A 104 3.22 1.13 -19.31
N GLY A 105 3.60 0.74 -18.11
CA GLY A 105 4.18 -0.57 -17.86
C GLY A 105 3.14 -1.67 -17.68
N PRO A 106 3.48 -2.92 -17.99
CA PRO A 106 2.56 -4.04 -17.85
C PRO A 106 2.52 -4.65 -16.44
N ASP A 107 3.12 -4.02 -15.45
CA ASP A 107 3.41 -4.64 -14.15
C ASP A 107 2.32 -4.42 -13.09
N TYR A 108 1.09 -4.14 -13.52
CA TYR A 108 -0.01 -3.85 -12.59
C TYR A 108 -1.18 -4.80 -12.76
#